data_d1f408a9c9dfd50dd2701b9ea92b54ea
#
_entry.id   d1f408a9c9dfd50dd2701b9ea92b54ea
#
_cell.length_a   1.000
_cell.length_b   1.000
_cell.length_c   1.000
_cell.angle_alpha   90.00
_cell.angle_beta   90.00
_cell.angle_gamma   90.00
#
_symmetry.space_group_name_H-M   'P 1'
#
loop_
_entity.id
_entity.type
_entity.pdbx_description
1 polymer ?
#
loop_
_entity_poly.entity_id
_entity_poly.type
_entity_poly.pdbx_seq_one_letter_code
_entity_poly.pdbx_strand_id
1 'polypeptide(L)'
;MLSPATPDDLDDLAAFLRSADLTVAALAEPAVHLWLDRDDAGAVCTTTGFELGSSGEHALVRSVAVRPDLRGTGDGLRLARFALDRAADAGARQAWLFSRRSGGFWQKLGFTATTTDDLAAALPDAHQVRLFRSTGQLDREVAWHRPLPVRADSGARLAAG
;
A
#
# COMPACT_ATOMS: atom_id res chain seq x y z
N MET A 1 16.88 -1.93 6.29
CA MET A 1 15.82 -2.88 6.71
C MET A 1 14.52 -2.14 6.97
N LEU A 2 13.44 -2.64 6.41
CA LEU A 2 12.11 -2.04 6.61
C LEU A 2 11.68 -2.16 8.07
N SER A 3 11.23 -1.06 8.63
CA SER A 3 10.69 -0.97 9.99
C SER A 3 9.30 -0.37 9.95
N PRO A 4 8.38 -0.81 10.83
CA PRO A 4 7.07 -0.16 10.94
C PRO A 4 7.24 1.33 11.26
N ALA A 5 6.47 2.17 10.58
CA ALA A 5 6.48 3.60 10.86
C ALA A 5 5.92 3.89 12.26
N THR A 6 6.57 4.80 12.95
CA THR A 6 6.15 5.28 14.27
C THR A 6 5.64 6.72 14.16
N PRO A 7 4.96 7.26 15.19
CA PRO A 7 4.55 8.66 15.16
C PRO A 7 5.71 9.64 14.92
N ASP A 8 6.92 9.31 15.36
CA ASP A 8 8.10 10.15 15.16
C ASP A 8 8.56 10.19 13.70
N ASP A 9 8.16 9.21 12.89
CA ASP A 9 8.53 9.14 11.48
C ASP A 9 7.60 9.93 10.56
N LEU A 10 6.44 10.38 11.04
CA LEU A 10 5.35 10.88 10.18
C LEU A 10 5.74 12.12 9.36
N ASP A 11 6.48 13.05 9.94
CA ASP A 11 6.89 14.27 9.22
C ASP A 11 7.86 13.93 8.08
N ASP A 12 8.85 13.09 8.35
CA ASP A 12 9.81 12.65 7.34
C ASP A 12 9.13 11.82 6.24
N LEU A 13 8.21 10.95 6.67
CA LEU A 13 7.44 10.11 5.76
C LEU A 13 6.57 10.96 4.83
N ALA A 14 5.88 11.96 5.37
CA ALA A 14 5.06 12.88 4.57
C ALA A 14 5.91 13.64 3.54
N ALA A 15 7.07 14.14 3.95
CA ALA A 15 7.98 14.84 3.07
C ALA A 15 8.48 13.93 1.94
N PHE A 16 8.83 12.69 2.27
CA PHE A 16 9.28 11.71 1.29
C PHE A 16 8.18 11.37 0.27
N LEU A 17 6.96 11.11 0.75
CA LEU A 17 5.83 10.78 -0.12
C LEU A 17 5.45 11.96 -1.04
N ARG A 18 5.49 13.19 -0.54
CA ARG A 18 5.27 14.38 -1.38
C ARG A 18 6.32 14.48 -2.48
N SER A 19 7.58 14.20 -2.17
CA SER A 19 8.66 14.22 -3.16
C SER A 19 8.47 13.16 -4.25
N ALA A 20 7.77 12.07 -3.94
CA ALA A 20 7.43 11.00 -4.87
C ALA A 20 6.07 11.21 -5.57
N ASP A 21 5.42 12.36 -5.34
CA ASP A 21 4.10 12.68 -5.88
C ASP A 21 3.01 11.67 -5.44
N LEU A 22 3.10 11.23 -4.19
CA LEU A 22 2.14 10.30 -3.59
C LEU A 22 1.32 10.98 -2.50
N THR A 23 0.14 10.42 -2.22
CA THR A 23 -0.75 10.97 -1.20
C THR A 23 -0.15 10.84 0.20
N VAL A 24 -0.38 11.87 1.01
CA VAL A 24 -0.02 11.88 2.44
C VAL A 24 -1.25 11.76 3.33
N ALA A 25 -2.39 11.39 2.77
CA ALA A 25 -3.63 11.29 3.51
C ALA A 25 -3.57 10.17 4.56
N ALA A 26 -4.03 10.47 5.76
CA ALA A 26 -4.31 9.49 6.81
C ALA A 26 -3.09 8.67 7.27
N LEU A 27 -1.88 9.22 7.25
CA LEU A 27 -0.66 8.49 7.61
C LEU A 27 -0.69 7.96 9.05
N ALA A 28 -1.39 8.64 9.96
CA ALA A 28 -1.47 8.27 11.37
C ALA A 28 -2.69 7.39 11.72
N GLU A 29 -3.54 7.08 10.75
CA GLU A 29 -4.77 6.33 11.01
C GLU A 29 -4.47 4.84 11.26
N PRO A 30 -5.18 4.19 12.21
CA PRO A 30 -4.90 2.79 12.57
C PRO A 30 -5.04 1.79 11.43
N ALA A 31 -5.92 2.05 10.45
CA ALA A 31 -6.11 1.18 9.30
C ALA A 31 -4.97 1.27 8.28
N VAL A 32 -4.12 2.29 8.39
CA VAL A 32 -2.99 2.53 7.49
C VAL A 32 -1.73 1.94 8.11
N HIS A 33 -1.16 0.96 7.44
CA HIS A 33 0.04 0.26 7.88
C HIS A 33 1.19 0.63 6.94
N LEU A 34 2.22 1.27 7.47
CA LEU A 34 3.35 1.79 6.70
C LEU A 34 4.66 1.28 7.27
N TRP A 35 5.60 1.05 6.37
CA TRP A 35 6.98 0.68 6.69
C TRP A 35 7.91 1.59 5.92
N LEU A 36 9.07 1.84 6.48
CA LEU A 36 10.09 2.67 5.84
C LEU A 36 11.48 2.11 6.12
N ASP A 37 12.42 2.50 5.28
CA ASP A 37 13.84 2.29 5.50
C ASP A 37 14.56 3.62 5.39
N ARG A 38 15.64 3.76 6.16
CA ARG A 38 16.46 4.97 6.18
C ARG A 38 17.87 4.63 5.73
N ASP A 39 18.52 5.59 5.08
CA ASP A 39 19.93 5.47 4.75
C ASP A 39 20.81 5.73 6.00
N ASP A 40 22.14 5.62 5.83
CA ASP A 40 23.09 5.81 6.91
C ASP A 40 23.05 7.23 7.50
N ALA A 41 22.57 8.20 6.74
CA ALA A 41 22.41 9.58 7.19
C ALA A 41 21.06 9.82 7.91
N GLY A 42 20.22 8.80 8.01
CA GLY A 42 18.92 8.90 8.65
C GLY A 42 17.78 9.39 7.75
N ALA A 43 18.05 9.59 6.45
CA ALA A 43 17.02 10.01 5.51
C ALA A 43 16.16 8.84 5.02
N VAL A 44 14.86 9.04 4.89
CA VAL A 44 13.96 8.03 4.34
C VAL A 44 14.33 7.76 2.89
N CYS A 45 14.53 6.50 2.55
CA CYS A 45 14.94 6.10 1.19
C CYS A 45 13.94 5.16 0.51
N THR A 46 13.17 4.38 1.26
CA THR A 46 12.10 3.53 0.72
C THR A 46 10.92 3.51 1.64
N THR A 47 9.73 3.34 1.06
CA THR A 47 8.48 3.18 1.81
C THR A 47 7.60 2.13 1.15
N THR A 48 6.71 1.55 1.92
CA THR A 48 5.66 0.65 1.44
C THR A 48 4.52 0.59 2.43
N GLY A 49 3.36 0.15 2.00
CA GLY A 49 2.25 -0.02 2.91
C GLY A 49 0.92 -0.32 2.27
N PHE A 50 -0.07 -0.41 3.12
CA PHE A 50 -1.46 -0.62 2.69
C PHE A 50 -2.41 -0.04 3.74
N GLU A 51 -3.64 0.20 3.30
CA GLU A 51 -4.76 0.50 4.18
C GLU A 51 -5.72 -0.68 4.17
N LEU A 52 -6.05 -1.19 5.35
CA LEU A 52 -6.98 -2.30 5.48
C LEU A 52 -8.41 -1.76 5.51
N GLY A 53 -9.27 -2.31 4.66
CA GLY A 53 -10.69 -1.97 4.65
C GLY A 53 -11.40 -2.45 5.91
N SER A 54 -12.56 -1.86 6.21
CA SER A 54 -13.33 -2.15 7.42
C SER A 54 -13.77 -3.61 7.53
N SER A 55 -13.98 -4.30 6.40
CA SER A 55 -14.32 -5.74 6.40
C SER A 55 -13.13 -6.64 6.75
N GLY A 56 -11.90 -6.15 6.62
CA GLY A 56 -10.70 -6.94 6.75
C GLY A 56 -10.36 -7.79 5.54
N GLU A 57 -11.21 -7.84 4.52
CA GLU A 57 -11.02 -8.69 3.33
C GLU A 57 -10.33 -7.97 2.17
N HIS A 58 -10.34 -6.64 2.17
CA HIS A 58 -9.80 -5.82 1.11
C HIS A 58 -8.69 -4.92 1.66
N ALA A 59 -7.58 -4.84 0.94
CA ALA A 59 -6.50 -3.93 1.27
C ALA A 59 -6.21 -3.00 0.08
N LEU A 60 -5.96 -1.73 0.37
CA LEU A 60 -5.52 -0.75 -0.60
C LEU A 60 -4.01 -0.58 -0.46
N VAL A 61 -3.23 -1.10 -1.41
CA VAL A 61 -1.78 -0.91 -1.43
C VAL A 61 -1.49 0.56 -1.73
N ARG A 62 -0.61 1.15 -0.95
CA ARG A 62 -0.27 2.56 -1.06
C ARG A 62 1.16 2.85 -0.61
N SER A 63 1.65 4.02 -0.93
CA SER A 63 2.92 4.54 -0.40
C SER A 63 4.13 3.68 -0.77
N VAL A 64 4.07 2.99 -1.90
CA VAL A 64 5.20 2.20 -2.42
C VAL A 64 6.10 3.15 -3.22
N ALA A 65 7.26 3.44 -2.66
CA ALA A 65 8.18 4.40 -3.27
C ALA A 65 9.63 4.08 -2.96
N VAL A 66 10.48 4.32 -3.95
CA VAL A 66 11.94 4.20 -3.86
C VAL A 66 12.55 5.54 -4.25
N ARG A 67 13.50 6.02 -3.45
CA ARG A 67 14.23 7.27 -3.77
C ARG A 67 14.87 7.14 -5.16
N PRO A 68 14.85 8.20 -5.99
CA PRO A 68 15.29 8.10 -7.39
C PRO A 68 16.68 7.51 -7.60
N ASP A 69 17.63 7.81 -6.71
CA ASP A 69 19.01 7.30 -6.80
C ASP A 69 19.13 5.79 -6.54
N LEU A 70 18.09 5.17 -5.96
CA LEU A 70 18.04 3.74 -5.66
C LEU A 70 17.16 2.94 -6.62
N ARG A 71 16.56 3.61 -7.61
CA ARG A 71 15.71 2.94 -8.59
C ARG A 71 16.52 2.04 -9.52
N GLY A 72 15.88 0.99 -10.05
CA GLY A 72 16.52 0.05 -10.97
C GLY A 72 17.25 -1.10 -10.29
N THR A 73 17.17 -1.22 -8.96
CA THR A 73 17.83 -2.27 -8.18
C THR A 73 16.89 -3.43 -7.79
N GLY A 74 15.61 -3.37 -8.19
CA GLY A 74 14.61 -4.34 -7.78
C GLY A 74 13.93 -4.02 -6.46
N ASP A 75 14.25 -2.91 -5.82
CA ASP A 75 13.67 -2.50 -4.54
C ASP A 75 12.17 -2.25 -4.63
N GLY A 76 11.70 -1.65 -5.73
CA GLY A 76 10.27 -1.42 -5.94
C GLY A 76 9.47 -2.71 -5.90
N LEU A 77 9.97 -3.76 -6.56
CA LEU A 77 9.34 -5.08 -6.57
C LEU A 77 9.32 -5.71 -5.18
N ARG A 78 10.43 -5.63 -4.47
CA ARG A 78 10.56 -6.13 -3.10
C ARG A 78 9.58 -5.43 -2.15
N LEU A 79 9.47 -4.11 -2.26
CA LEU A 79 8.57 -3.29 -1.44
C LEU A 79 7.10 -3.61 -1.72
N ALA A 80 6.73 -3.75 -2.99
CA ALA A 80 5.38 -4.11 -3.37
C ALA A 80 4.99 -5.50 -2.85
N ARG A 81 5.89 -6.48 -3.00
CA ARG A 81 5.67 -7.83 -2.46
C ARG A 81 5.54 -7.83 -0.94
N PHE A 82 6.36 -7.03 -0.26
CA PHE A 82 6.27 -6.88 1.19
C PHE A 82 4.88 -6.40 1.62
N ALA A 83 4.35 -5.36 0.97
CA ALA A 83 3.02 -4.85 1.26
C ALA A 83 1.94 -5.93 1.03
N LEU A 84 2.03 -6.66 -0.09
CA LEU A 84 1.07 -7.73 -0.39
C LEU A 84 1.13 -8.85 0.64
N ASP A 85 2.32 -9.25 1.06
CA ASP A 85 2.49 -10.29 2.08
C ASP A 85 1.94 -9.83 3.43
N ARG A 86 2.21 -8.59 3.83
CA ARG A 86 1.67 -8.05 5.09
C ARG A 86 0.16 -7.91 5.05
N ALA A 87 -0.41 -7.50 3.92
CA ALA A 87 -1.86 -7.43 3.75
C ALA A 87 -2.50 -8.81 3.86
N ALA A 88 -1.91 -9.82 3.22
CA ALA A 88 -2.39 -11.20 3.32
C ALA A 88 -2.28 -11.74 4.76
N ASP A 89 -1.18 -11.44 5.45
CA ASP A 89 -1.01 -11.81 6.87
C ASP A 89 -2.06 -11.16 7.77
N ALA A 90 -2.52 -9.96 7.41
CA ALA A 90 -3.60 -9.25 8.12
C ALA A 90 -5.00 -9.80 7.81
N GLY A 91 -5.10 -10.78 6.91
CA GLY A 91 -6.36 -11.42 6.55
C GLY A 91 -7.00 -10.93 5.25
N ALA A 92 -6.39 -9.97 4.57
CA ALA A 92 -6.92 -9.49 3.29
C ALA A 92 -6.85 -10.59 2.23
N ARG A 93 -7.91 -10.68 1.42
CA ARG A 93 -8.03 -11.65 0.33
C ARG A 93 -7.96 -11.00 -1.04
N GLN A 94 -8.10 -9.68 -1.08
CA GLN A 94 -8.09 -8.89 -2.31
C GLN A 94 -7.22 -7.67 -2.08
N ALA A 95 -6.35 -7.38 -3.05
CA ALA A 95 -5.54 -6.18 -3.06
C ALA A 95 -5.97 -5.26 -4.19
N TRP A 96 -6.01 -3.98 -3.91
CA TRP A 96 -6.42 -2.92 -4.82
C TRP A 96 -5.39 -1.80 -4.77
N LEU A 97 -5.29 -1.02 -5.81
CA LEU A 97 -4.48 0.20 -5.81
C LEU A 97 -4.90 1.16 -6.92
N PHE A 98 -4.49 2.40 -6.76
CA PHE A 98 -4.58 3.42 -7.80
C PHE A 98 -3.20 3.65 -8.40
N SER A 99 -3.09 3.58 -9.73
CA SER A 99 -1.85 3.96 -10.41
C SER A 99 -2.14 4.34 -11.86
N ARG A 100 -1.83 5.58 -12.22
CA ARG A 100 -1.94 6.08 -13.59
C ARG A 100 -0.67 5.85 -14.41
N ARG A 101 0.48 5.72 -13.75
CA ARG A 101 1.79 5.76 -14.40
C ARG A 101 2.54 4.43 -14.37
N SER A 102 2.21 3.55 -13.46
CA SER A 102 3.00 2.34 -13.19
C SER A 102 2.26 1.03 -13.53
N GLY A 103 1.29 1.09 -14.45
CA GLY A 103 0.48 -0.08 -14.79
C GLY A 103 1.29 -1.31 -15.17
N GLY A 104 2.33 -1.14 -16.00
CA GLY A 104 3.19 -2.25 -16.40
C GLY A 104 3.93 -2.91 -15.23
N PHE A 105 4.34 -2.13 -14.26
CA PHE A 105 4.95 -2.63 -13.02
C PHE A 105 3.97 -3.51 -12.23
N TRP A 106 2.75 -3.02 -12.04
CA TRP A 106 1.73 -3.74 -11.26
C TRP A 106 1.22 -4.97 -12.00
N GLN A 107 1.14 -4.93 -13.33
CA GLN A 107 0.78 -6.10 -14.14
C GLN A 107 1.76 -7.25 -13.94
N LYS A 108 3.05 -6.98 -13.81
CA LYS A 108 4.05 -8.00 -13.51
C LYS A 108 3.84 -8.66 -12.15
N LEU A 109 3.13 -7.99 -11.25
CA LEU A 109 2.77 -8.51 -9.93
C LEU A 109 1.39 -9.17 -9.90
N GLY A 110 0.79 -9.40 -11.06
CA GLY A 110 -0.49 -10.09 -11.17
C GLY A 110 -1.72 -9.20 -11.05
N PHE A 111 -1.55 -7.87 -11.01
CA PHE A 111 -2.67 -6.95 -11.02
C PHE A 111 -3.27 -6.84 -12.42
N THR A 112 -4.58 -6.70 -12.46
CA THR A 112 -5.33 -6.41 -13.68
C THR A 112 -6.09 -5.09 -13.51
N ALA A 113 -6.29 -4.39 -14.61
CA ALA A 113 -7.06 -3.14 -14.59
C ALA A 113 -8.51 -3.43 -14.20
N THR A 114 -9.07 -2.55 -13.39
CA THR A 114 -10.48 -2.60 -12.99
C THR A 114 -11.04 -1.18 -13.01
N THR A 115 -12.29 -1.02 -12.59
CA THR A 115 -12.91 0.30 -12.52
C THR A 115 -12.69 0.94 -11.16
N THR A 116 -12.62 2.27 -11.13
CA THR A 116 -12.59 3.00 -9.86
C THR A 116 -13.87 2.81 -9.06
N ASP A 117 -15.00 2.56 -9.72
CA ASP A 117 -16.26 2.24 -9.05
C ASP A 117 -16.18 0.91 -8.29
N ASP A 118 -15.58 -0.12 -8.89
CA ASP A 118 -15.40 -1.41 -8.24
C ASP A 118 -14.45 -1.29 -7.03
N LEU A 119 -13.37 -0.54 -7.17
CA LEU A 119 -12.46 -0.28 -6.06
C LEU A 119 -13.15 0.46 -4.93
N ALA A 120 -13.89 1.51 -5.25
CA ALA A 120 -14.61 2.31 -4.25
C ALA A 120 -15.70 1.49 -3.57
N ALA A 121 -16.34 0.55 -4.27
CA ALA A 121 -17.33 -0.35 -3.69
C ALA A 121 -16.71 -1.35 -2.72
N ALA A 122 -15.49 -1.83 -3.03
CA ALA A 122 -14.76 -2.76 -2.16
C ALA A 122 -14.18 -2.07 -0.92
N LEU A 123 -13.80 -0.81 -1.04
CA LEU A 123 -13.10 -0.03 -0.02
C LEU A 123 -13.78 1.33 0.21
N PRO A 124 -15.08 1.36 0.56
CA PRO A 124 -15.82 2.63 0.63
C PRO A 124 -15.30 3.56 1.72
N ASP A 125 -14.71 3.00 2.77
CA ASP A 125 -14.23 3.74 3.93
C ASP A 125 -12.71 4.02 3.88
N ALA A 126 -12.01 3.56 2.84
CA ALA A 126 -10.59 3.84 2.68
C ALA A 126 -10.38 5.36 2.55
N HIS A 127 -9.40 5.88 3.30
CA HIS A 127 -9.15 7.33 3.36
C HIS A 127 -8.79 7.90 1.99
N GLN A 128 -8.02 7.17 1.20
CA GLN A 128 -7.64 7.60 -0.14
C GLN A 128 -8.85 7.64 -1.08
N VAL A 129 -9.77 6.67 -0.96
CA VAL A 129 -11.03 6.67 -1.74
C VAL A 129 -11.89 7.88 -1.38
N ARG A 130 -12.04 8.16 -0.09
CA ARG A 130 -12.81 9.32 0.40
C ARG A 130 -12.20 10.63 -0.10
N LEU A 131 -10.87 10.75 -0.03
CA LEU A 131 -10.16 11.92 -0.51
C LEU A 131 -10.38 12.13 -2.01
N PHE A 132 -10.18 11.09 -2.82
CA PHE A 132 -10.33 11.19 -4.28
C PHE A 132 -11.77 11.46 -4.70
N ARG A 133 -12.73 10.91 -3.96
CA ARG A 133 -14.15 11.19 -4.20
C ARG A 133 -14.48 12.64 -3.90
N SER A 134 -13.99 13.18 -2.78
CA SER A 134 -14.26 14.57 -2.38
C SER A 134 -13.62 15.60 -3.30
N THR A 135 -12.49 15.27 -3.92
CA THR A 135 -11.76 16.18 -4.83
C THR A 135 -12.15 16.00 -6.30
N GLY A 136 -12.95 14.98 -6.64
CA GLY A 136 -13.25 14.62 -8.02
C GLY A 136 -12.13 13.87 -8.72
N GLN A 137 -11.05 13.56 -8.01
CA GLN A 137 -9.89 12.85 -8.58
C GLN A 137 -10.20 11.40 -8.91
N LEU A 138 -11.19 10.80 -8.24
CA LEU A 138 -11.52 9.38 -8.43
C LEU A 138 -11.81 9.05 -9.90
N ASP A 139 -12.49 9.94 -10.61
CA ASP A 139 -12.83 9.75 -12.02
C ASP A 139 -11.62 9.81 -12.96
N ARG A 140 -10.50 10.33 -12.46
CA ARG A 140 -9.26 10.50 -13.24
C ARG A 140 -8.22 9.44 -12.89
N GLU A 141 -8.49 8.58 -11.91
CA GLU A 141 -7.59 7.53 -11.49
C GLU A 141 -7.76 6.25 -12.31
N VAL A 142 -6.75 5.40 -12.26
CA VAL A 142 -6.81 4.05 -12.81
C VAL A 142 -6.68 3.06 -11.66
N ALA A 143 -7.64 2.17 -11.56
CA ALA A 143 -7.71 1.18 -10.49
C ALA A 143 -7.15 -0.16 -10.97
N TRP A 144 -6.48 -0.86 -10.07
CA TRP A 144 -5.87 -2.16 -10.28
C TRP A 144 -6.28 -3.10 -9.15
N HIS A 145 -6.40 -4.38 -9.47
CA HIS A 145 -6.89 -5.38 -8.54
C HIS A 145 -6.19 -6.71 -8.76
N ARG A 146 -5.97 -7.44 -7.67
CA ARG A 146 -5.57 -8.86 -7.71
C ARG A 146 -6.08 -9.59 -6.46
N PRO A 147 -6.37 -10.89 -6.57
CA PRO A 147 -6.60 -11.69 -5.37
C PRO A 147 -5.29 -11.90 -4.60
N LEU A 148 -5.42 -12.10 -3.30
CA LEU A 148 -4.30 -12.48 -2.43
C LEU A 148 -4.47 -13.94 -2.01
N PRO A 149 -3.38 -14.69 -1.83
CA PRO A 149 -3.46 -16.05 -1.33
C PRO A 149 -4.01 -16.06 0.09
N VAL A 150 -4.85 -17.04 0.39
CA VAL A 150 -5.32 -17.27 1.76
C VAL A 150 -4.12 -17.75 2.58
N ARG A 151 -3.76 -16.99 3.61
CA ARG A 151 -2.69 -17.42 4.52
C ARG A 151 -3.18 -18.53 5.44
N ALA A 152 -2.30 -19.51 5.67
CA ALA A 152 -2.56 -20.52 6.66
C ALA A 152 -2.80 -19.85 8.01
N ASP A 153 -3.89 -20.19 8.68
CA ASP A 153 -4.26 -19.60 9.95
C ASP A 153 -3.23 -19.97 11.01
N SER A 154 -2.51 -18.97 11.50
CA SER A 154 -1.56 -19.15 12.61
C SER A 154 -2.26 -19.65 13.87
N GLY A 155 -3.55 -19.36 14.05
CA GLY A 155 -4.37 -19.86 15.14
C GLY A 155 -4.58 -21.37 15.08
N ALA A 156 -4.73 -21.94 13.90
CA ALA A 156 -4.87 -23.36 13.72
C ALA A 156 -3.62 -24.14 14.17
N ARG A 157 -2.45 -23.57 13.95
CA ARG A 157 -1.18 -24.16 14.41
C ARG A 157 -1.05 -24.15 15.92
N LEU A 158 -1.50 -23.08 16.57
CA LEU A 158 -1.47 -22.96 18.02
C LEU A 158 -2.50 -23.89 18.67
N ALA A 159 -3.62 -24.12 18.02
CA ALA A 159 -4.65 -25.04 18.50
C ALA A 159 -4.26 -26.50 18.32
N ALA A 160 -3.39 -26.82 17.36
CA ALA A 160 -2.90 -28.16 17.09
C ALA A 160 -1.66 -28.54 17.88
N GLY A 161 -1.04 -27.57 18.51
CA GLY A 161 0.11 -27.76 19.41
C GLY A 161 -0.34 -27.81 20.86
#